data_50d29b2892df7df7ce418b7495d340a8
#
_entry.id   50d29b2892df7df7ce418b7495d340a8
#
_cell.length_a   1.000
_cell.length_b   1.000
_cell.length_c   1.000
_cell.angle_alpha   90.00
_cell.angle_beta   90.00
_cell.angle_gamma   90.00
#
_symmetry.space_group_name_H-M   'P 1'
#
loop_
_entity.id
_entity.type
_entity.pdbx_description
1 polymer ?
#
loop_
_entity_poly.entity_id
_entity_poly.type
_entity_poly.pdbx_seq_one_letter_code
_entity_poly.pdbx_strand_id
1 'polypeptide(L)'
;RKKETVRILADQLEPKRADLTAINKELASNVFFMFNNMNIRHNNSTEGDKNYREVVAKMTQDELENWYDETYQLCLLAFLELDNVERTKKVAQLKASFGK
;
A
#
# COMPACT_ATOMS: atom_id res chain seq x y z
N ARG A 1 16.57 4.92 1.95
CA ARG A 1 16.51 3.50 1.77
C ARG A 1 15.14 2.94 1.94
N LYS A 2 14.55 3.10 3.14
CA LYS A 2 13.18 2.65 3.38
C LYS A 2 12.21 3.37 2.46
N LYS A 3 12.36 4.68 2.34
CA LYS A 3 11.51 5.49 1.46
C LYS A 3 11.61 5.00 0.02
N GLU A 4 12.81 4.73 -0.46
CA GLU A 4 13.03 4.30 -1.83
C GLU A 4 12.38 2.94 -2.09
N THR A 5 12.52 2.02 -1.14
CA THR A 5 11.90 0.70 -1.24
C THR A 5 10.38 0.82 -1.35
N VAL A 6 9.78 1.63 -0.46
CA VAL A 6 8.32 1.83 -0.47
C VAL A 6 7.88 2.47 -1.78
N ARG A 7 8.67 3.40 -2.32
CA ARG A 7 8.34 4.06 -3.58
C ARG A 7 8.31 3.05 -4.74
N ILE A 8 9.25 2.13 -4.76
CA ILE A 8 9.27 1.07 -5.77
C ILE A 8 8.02 0.20 -5.67
N LEU A 9 7.66 -0.16 -4.43
CA LEU A 9 6.46 -0.97 -4.21
C LEU A 9 5.19 -0.20 -4.61
N ALA A 10 5.17 1.12 -4.36
CA ALA A 10 4.05 1.96 -4.77
C ALA A 10 3.86 1.93 -6.28
N ASP A 11 4.96 2.01 -7.02
CA ASP A 11 4.90 1.95 -8.48
C ASP A 11 4.35 0.60 -8.97
N GLN A 12 4.67 -0.48 -8.26
CA GLN A 12 4.17 -1.80 -8.61
C GLN A 12 2.71 -2.00 -8.25
N LEU A 13 2.24 -1.35 -7.18
CA LEU A 13 0.85 -1.49 -6.74
C LEU A 13 -0.11 -0.56 -7.47
N GLU A 14 0.37 0.53 -8.03
CA GLU A 14 -0.51 1.51 -8.71
C GLU A 14 -1.40 0.85 -9.78
N PRO A 15 -0.87 0.01 -10.68
CA PRO A 15 -1.72 -0.63 -11.69
C PRO A 15 -2.74 -1.59 -11.09
N LYS A 16 -2.57 -2.00 -9.84
CA LYS A 16 -3.44 -2.96 -9.17
C LYS A 16 -4.44 -2.31 -8.23
N ARG A 17 -4.50 -0.98 -8.24
CA ARG A 17 -5.34 -0.25 -7.27
C ARG A 17 -6.81 -0.68 -7.33
N ALA A 18 -7.37 -0.78 -8.53
CA ALA A 18 -8.77 -1.17 -8.67
C ALA A 18 -9.02 -2.58 -8.15
N ASP A 19 -8.11 -3.50 -8.47
CA ASP A 19 -8.22 -4.89 -8.02
C ASP A 19 -8.15 -4.96 -6.49
N LEU A 20 -7.20 -4.24 -5.90
CA LEU A 20 -7.04 -4.25 -4.44
C LEU A 20 -8.26 -3.63 -3.77
N THR A 21 -8.79 -2.54 -4.32
CA THR A 21 -9.98 -1.89 -3.79
C THR A 21 -11.18 -2.86 -3.79
N ALA A 22 -11.31 -3.66 -4.85
CA ALA A 22 -12.38 -4.63 -4.96
C ALA A 22 -12.27 -5.73 -3.90
N ILE A 23 -11.05 -6.11 -3.52
CA ILE A 23 -10.80 -7.16 -2.55
C ILE A 23 -10.90 -6.64 -1.11
N ASN A 24 -10.27 -5.50 -0.86
CA ASN A 24 -10.18 -4.93 0.49
C ASN A 24 -10.08 -3.41 0.37
N LYS A 25 -11.23 -2.78 0.41
CA LYS A 25 -11.33 -1.33 0.21
C LYS A 25 -10.54 -0.54 1.25
N GLU A 26 -10.61 -0.98 2.51
CA GLU A 26 -9.92 -0.27 3.59
C GLU A 26 -8.40 -0.36 3.41
N LEU A 27 -7.90 -1.55 3.08
CA LEU A 27 -6.47 -1.71 2.87
C LEU A 27 -5.99 -0.85 1.70
N ALA A 28 -6.74 -0.85 0.59
CA ALA A 28 -6.40 -0.03 -0.56
C ALA A 28 -6.37 1.46 -0.18
N SER A 29 -7.39 1.91 0.56
CA SER A 29 -7.46 3.29 1.01
C SER A 29 -6.23 3.66 1.85
N ASN A 30 -5.87 2.80 2.79
CA ASN A 30 -4.73 3.05 3.68
C ASN A 30 -3.41 3.07 2.91
N VAL A 31 -3.21 2.10 2.04
CA VAL A 31 -1.97 1.99 1.26
C VAL A 31 -1.77 3.24 0.40
N PHE A 32 -2.80 3.63 -0.36
CA PHE A 32 -2.66 4.76 -1.27
C PHE A 32 -2.66 6.10 -0.54
N PHE A 33 -3.30 6.18 0.62
CA PHE A 33 -3.16 7.35 1.49
C PHE A 33 -1.68 7.56 1.85
N MET A 34 -1.01 6.48 2.28
CA MET A 34 0.40 6.58 2.66
C MET A 34 1.28 6.97 1.48
N PHE A 35 1.04 6.39 0.31
CA PHE A 35 1.81 6.72 -0.89
C PHE A 35 1.70 8.19 -1.25
N ASN A 36 0.55 8.79 -1.05
CA ASN A 36 0.28 10.15 -1.51
C ASN A 36 0.57 11.23 -0.46
N ASN A 37 0.77 10.86 0.81
CA ASN A 37 0.85 11.85 1.88
C ASN A 37 2.09 11.80 2.76
N MET A 38 2.99 10.82 2.55
CA MET A 38 4.13 10.61 3.44
C MET A 38 5.47 10.79 2.73
N ASN A 39 5.55 11.76 1.83
CA ASN A 39 6.77 12.08 1.08
C ASN A 39 7.26 10.91 0.22
N ILE A 40 6.38 10.03 -0.21
CA ILE A 40 6.75 8.87 -1.01
C ILE A 40 6.67 9.18 -2.50
N ARG A 41 5.49 9.58 -2.97
CA ARG A 41 5.26 9.90 -4.38
C ARG A 41 5.21 11.40 -4.65
N HIS A 42 4.92 12.18 -3.61
CA HIS A 42 4.80 13.62 -3.69
C HIS A 42 5.62 14.26 -2.59
N ASN A 43 5.99 15.52 -2.76
CA ASN A 43 6.63 16.28 -1.71
C ASN A 43 5.53 16.85 -0.81
N ASN A 44 5.43 16.31 0.40
CA ASN A 44 4.42 16.74 1.37
C ASN A 44 5.01 17.61 2.48
N SER A 45 6.30 17.92 2.42
CA SER A 45 7.00 18.61 3.51
C SER A 45 7.37 20.04 3.22
N THR A 46 7.32 20.48 1.96
CA THR A 46 7.74 21.83 1.58
C THR A 46 6.54 22.75 1.52
N GLU A 47 6.56 23.78 2.37
CA GLU A 47 5.52 24.79 2.39
C GLU A 47 5.43 25.45 1.01
N GLY A 48 4.21 25.64 0.53
CA GLY A 48 3.98 26.20 -0.81
C GLY A 48 3.77 25.16 -1.88
N ASP A 49 4.16 23.90 -1.64
CA ASP A 49 3.91 22.80 -2.56
C ASP A 49 2.42 22.44 -2.48
N LYS A 50 1.80 22.13 -3.61
CA LYS A 50 0.36 21.81 -3.66
C LYS A 50 0.00 20.57 -2.85
N ASN A 51 0.98 19.71 -2.59
CA ASN A 51 0.78 18.48 -1.84
C ASN A 51 1.25 18.60 -0.38
N TYR A 52 1.54 19.81 0.08
CA TYR A 52 2.04 20.06 1.43
C TYR A 52 1.07 19.56 2.49
N ARG A 53 1.62 18.89 3.52
CA ARG A 53 0.87 18.43 4.69
C ARG A 53 1.66 18.83 5.93
N GLU A 54 1.09 19.73 6.72
CA GLU A 54 1.77 20.25 7.91
C GLU A 54 2.17 19.14 8.87
N VAL A 55 1.30 18.16 9.06
CA VAL A 55 1.58 17.02 9.95
C VAL A 55 2.86 16.32 9.54
N VAL A 56 3.03 16.08 8.25
CA VAL A 56 4.19 15.38 7.71
C VAL A 56 5.44 16.26 7.79
N ALA A 57 5.28 17.55 7.48
CA ALA A 57 6.39 18.50 7.50
C ALA A 57 7.00 18.63 8.91
N LYS A 58 6.18 18.41 9.95
CA LYS A 58 6.63 18.53 11.34
C LYS A 58 7.16 17.22 11.92
N MET A 59 7.08 16.13 11.19
CA MET A 59 7.58 14.85 11.68
C MET A 59 9.10 14.83 11.70
N THR A 60 9.65 14.18 12.73
CA THR A 60 11.07 13.93 12.79
C THR A 60 11.42 12.85 11.76
N GLN A 61 12.71 12.71 11.47
CA GLN A 61 13.16 11.66 10.56
C GLN A 61 12.80 10.28 11.13
N ASP A 62 12.92 10.10 12.44
CA ASP A 62 12.59 8.82 13.07
C ASP A 62 11.11 8.49 12.92
N GLU A 63 10.24 9.50 13.07
CA GLU A 63 8.80 9.29 12.89
C GLU A 63 8.49 8.88 11.46
N LEU A 64 9.10 9.57 10.48
CA LEU A 64 8.91 9.22 9.07
C LEU A 64 9.39 7.80 8.78
N GLU A 65 10.56 7.43 9.33
CA GLU A 65 11.10 6.08 9.13
C GLU A 65 10.15 5.02 9.69
N ASN A 66 9.56 5.29 10.84
CA ASN A 66 8.60 4.36 11.44
C ASN A 66 7.38 4.19 10.54
N TRP A 67 6.89 5.29 9.95
CA TRP A 67 5.76 5.22 9.03
C TRP A 67 6.12 4.51 7.74
N TYR A 68 7.37 4.60 7.29
CA TYR A 68 7.81 3.84 6.12
C TYR A 68 7.82 2.34 6.43
N ASP A 69 8.19 1.96 7.65
CA ASP A 69 8.11 0.56 8.07
C ASP A 69 6.67 0.06 8.05
N GLU A 70 5.73 0.85 8.58
CA GLU A 70 4.31 0.49 8.56
C GLU A 70 3.78 0.40 7.13
N THR A 71 4.19 1.33 6.30
CA THR A 71 3.77 1.33 4.88
C THR A 71 4.29 0.09 4.17
N TYR A 72 5.52 -0.31 4.46
CA TYR A 72 6.08 -1.53 3.90
C TYR A 72 5.22 -2.74 4.26
N GLN A 73 4.81 -2.84 5.54
CA GLN A 73 3.93 -3.93 5.97
C GLN A 73 2.60 -3.91 5.24
N LEU A 74 2.02 -2.73 5.03
CA LEU A 74 0.79 -2.59 4.27
C LEU A 74 0.98 -3.09 2.84
N CYS A 75 2.13 -2.78 2.23
CA CYS A 75 2.43 -3.25 0.87
C CYS A 75 2.51 -4.77 0.81
N LEU A 76 3.20 -5.39 1.78
CA LEU A 76 3.30 -6.84 1.83
C LEU A 76 1.93 -7.49 1.91
N LEU A 77 1.07 -6.94 2.78
CA LEU A 77 -0.29 -7.45 2.92
C LEU A 77 -1.06 -7.30 1.62
N ALA A 78 -0.92 -6.15 0.96
CA ALA A 78 -1.59 -5.90 -0.32
C ALA A 78 -1.20 -6.95 -1.36
N PHE A 79 0.09 -7.22 -1.49
CA PHE A 79 0.55 -8.22 -2.45
C PHE A 79 0.03 -9.61 -2.11
N LEU A 80 0.01 -9.96 -0.82
CA LEU A 80 -0.51 -11.25 -0.38
C LEU A 80 -1.99 -11.39 -0.68
N GLU A 81 -2.77 -10.34 -0.46
CA GLU A 81 -4.20 -10.39 -0.73
C GLU A 81 -4.49 -10.51 -2.22
N LEU A 82 -3.72 -9.80 -3.04
CA LEU A 82 -3.86 -9.92 -4.50
C LEU A 82 -3.52 -11.35 -4.96
N ASP A 83 -2.45 -11.90 -4.41
CA ASP A 83 -2.03 -13.27 -4.74
C ASP A 83 -3.09 -14.29 -4.29
N ASN A 84 -3.74 -14.03 -3.16
CA ASN A 84 -4.70 -14.96 -2.58
C ASN A 84 -5.98 -15.11 -3.41
N VAL A 85 -6.26 -14.18 -4.30
CA VAL A 85 -7.43 -14.29 -5.19
C VAL A 85 -7.36 -15.58 -6.00
N GLU A 86 -6.22 -15.84 -6.61
CA GLU A 86 -6.04 -17.04 -7.42
C GLU A 86 -6.02 -18.30 -6.56
N ARG A 87 -5.44 -18.22 -5.38
CA ARG A 87 -5.40 -19.33 -4.45
C ARG A 87 -6.81 -19.71 -3.99
N THR A 88 -7.64 -18.71 -3.71
CA THR A 88 -9.02 -18.92 -3.32
C THR A 88 -9.79 -19.67 -4.42
N LYS A 89 -9.58 -19.29 -5.67
CA LYS A 89 -10.22 -19.99 -6.80
C LYS A 89 -9.78 -21.43 -6.88
N LYS A 90 -8.48 -21.69 -6.72
CA LYS A 90 -7.94 -23.05 -6.76
C LYS A 90 -8.54 -23.91 -5.66
N VAL A 91 -8.63 -23.37 -4.45
CA VAL A 91 -9.20 -24.12 -3.32
C VAL A 91 -10.67 -24.40 -3.55
N ALA A 92 -11.41 -23.42 -4.09
CA ALA A 92 -12.83 -23.63 -4.41
C ALA A 92 -13.02 -24.76 -5.42
N GLN A 93 -12.17 -24.82 -6.43
CA GLN A 93 -12.22 -25.90 -7.43
C GLN A 93 -11.93 -27.26 -6.79
N LEU A 94 -10.94 -27.28 -5.89
CA LEU A 94 -10.60 -28.52 -5.19
C LEU A 94 -11.77 -28.96 -4.32
N LYS A 95 -12.38 -28.05 -3.58
CA LYS A 95 -13.54 -28.38 -2.75
C LYS A 95 -14.69 -28.92 -3.59
N ALA A 96 -14.92 -28.33 -4.76
CA ALA A 96 -15.99 -28.78 -5.65
C ALA A 96 -15.77 -30.24 -6.10
N SER A 97 -14.52 -30.60 -6.34
CA SER A 97 -14.21 -31.96 -6.76
C SER A 97 -14.43 -32.98 -5.64
N PHE A 98 -14.35 -32.56 -4.39
CA PHE A 98 -14.62 -33.42 -3.23
C PHE A 98 -16.11 -33.65 -3.04
N GLY A 99 -16.94 -32.68 -3.43
CA GLY A 99 -18.38 -32.79 -3.29
C GLY A 99 -19.03 -33.73 -4.27
N LYS A 100 -18.25 -34.23 -5.19
CA LYS A 100 -18.73 -35.19 -6.18
C LYS A 100 -18.44 -36.62 -5.76
#